data_af6f0b7a7e71dfc4ee195950b0eb1b72
#
_entry.id   af6f0b7a7e71dfc4ee195950b0eb1b72
#
_cell.length_a   1.000
_cell.length_b   1.000
_cell.length_c   1.000
_cell.angle_alpha   90.00
_cell.angle_beta   90.00
_cell.angle_gamma   90.00
#
_symmetry.space_group_name_H-M   'P 1'
#
loop_
_entity.id
_entity.type
_entity.pdbx_description
1 polymer ?
#
loop_
_entity_poly.entity_id
_entity_poly.type
_entity_poly.pdbx_seq_one_letter_code
_entity_poly.pdbx_strand_id
1 'polypeptide(L)'
;MQIVGRLLLPLLLLPWPAWSADLPLFVIQRSKNTNEVHYFLRVDDRCRLASDTPVSAVWKLLAVSPDKMASLSVFDQLAYGVAQQHVADNEVSFSLKALEQKRITARVTGPPQSGPCAAQTQTDIQGQRAVLERIYVQTEEGGLKPKVLYVDVFGTSVDARATPVQERLTP
;
A
#
# COMPACT_ATOMS: atom_id res chain seq x y z
N MET A 1 -32.27 -17.59 60.70
CA MET A 1 -30.97 -16.96 60.31
C MET A 1 -30.63 -17.45 58.89
N GLN A 2 -31.08 -16.70 57.87
CA GLN A 2 -30.89 -17.11 56.47
C GLN A 2 -29.70 -16.35 55.91
N ILE A 3 -28.67 -17.08 55.45
CA ILE A 3 -27.47 -16.57 54.81
C ILE A 3 -27.76 -16.52 53.30
N VAL A 4 -27.99 -15.31 52.77
CA VAL A 4 -28.13 -15.09 51.30
C VAL A 4 -26.73 -14.98 50.70
N GLY A 5 -26.26 -16.06 50.07
CA GLY A 5 -25.03 -16.07 49.33
C GLY A 5 -25.18 -15.25 48.02
N ARG A 6 -24.48 -14.11 47.92
CA ARG A 6 -24.33 -13.34 46.70
C ARG A 6 -23.39 -14.06 45.74
N LEU A 7 -23.94 -14.62 44.67
CA LEU A 7 -23.15 -15.17 43.55
C LEU A 7 -22.61 -13.98 42.74
N LEU A 8 -21.32 -13.70 42.84
CA LEU A 8 -20.61 -12.77 41.97
C LEU A 8 -20.31 -13.50 40.64
N LEU A 9 -21.07 -13.13 39.60
CA LEU A 9 -20.82 -13.59 38.22
C LEU A 9 -19.59 -12.84 37.67
N PRO A 10 -18.50 -13.51 37.23
CA PRO A 10 -17.39 -12.82 36.62
C PRO A 10 -17.82 -12.28 35.25
N LEU A 11 -17.70 -10.97 35.08
CA LEU A 11 -17.90 -10.27 33.81
C LEU A 11 -16.76 -10.63 32.87
N LEU A 12 -16.97 -11.57 31.96
CA LEU A 12 -16.03 -11.91 30.89
C LEU A 12 -15.92 -10.71 29.93
N LEU A 13 -14.84 -9.92 30.07
CA LEU A 13 -14.45 -8.90 29.10
C LEU A 13 -14.01 -9.60 27.81
N LEU A 14 -14.93 -9.76 26.86
CA LEU A 14 -14.60 -10.20 25.51
C LEU A 14 -13.74 -9.11 24.85
N PRO A 15 -12.55 -9.44 24.32
CA PRO A 15 -11.76 -8.47 23.56
C PRO A 15 -12.57 -8.03 22.34
N TRP A 16 -12.79 -6.74 22.20
CA TRP A 16 -13.37 -6.17 20.98
C TRP A 16 -12.44 -6.42 19.81
N PRO A 17 -12.97 -6.80 18.63
CA PRO A 17 -12.15 -6.97 17.45
C PRO A 17 -11.43 -5.65 17.15
N ALA A 18 -10.11 -5.68 17.10
CA ALA A 18 -9.33 -4.53 16.67
C ALA A 18 -9.64 -4.28 15.18
N TRP A 19 -10.25 -3.14 14.88
CA TRP A 19 -10.55 -2.75 13.51
C TRP A 19 -9.25 -2.33 12.84
N SER A 20 -8.88 -3.00 11.76
CA SER A 20 -7.78 -2.58 10.89
C SER A 20 -8.34 -1.84 9.68
N ALA A 21 -7.68 -0.77 9.26
CA ALA A 21 -8.00 -0.02 8.07
C ALA A 21 -6.89 -0.19 7.03
N ASP A 22 -7.28 -0.32 5.75
CA ASP A 22 -6.36 -0.33 4.63
C ASP A 22 -6.34 1.07 4.00
N LEU A 23 -5.22 1.80 4.16
CA LEU A 23 -5.04 3.15 3.64
C LEU A 23 -4.45 3.08 2.22
N PRO A 24 -5.02 3.74 1.21
CA PRO A 24 -4.48 3.74 -0.13
C PRO A 24 -3.11 4.42 -0.18
N LEU A 25 -2.18 3.84 -0.95
CA LEU A 25 -0.82 4.37 -1.14
C LEU A 25 -0.63 4.90 -2.56
N PHE A 26 -0.54 4.03 -3.54
CA PHE A 26 -0.36 4.34 -4.95
C PHE A 26 -0.90 3.20 -5.81
N VAL A 27 -0.90 3.40 -7.13
CA VAL A 27 -1.38 2.41 -8.09
C VAL A 27 -0.34 2.10 -9.17
N ILE A 28 -0.38 0.87 -9.69
CA ILE A 28 0.33 0.51 -10.93
C ILE A 28 -0.70 0.30 -12.03
N GLN A 29 -0.52 1.04 -13.12
CA GLN A 29 -1.26 0.92 -14.36
C GLN A 29 -0.40 0.25 -15.43
N ARG A 30 -1.03 -0.46 -16.35
CA ARG A 30 -0.33 -1.09 -17.48
C ARG A 30 -0.93 -0.67 -18.81
N SER A 31 -0.11 -0.58 -19.83
CA SER A 31 -0.61 -0.52 -21.21
C SER A 31 -1.46 -1.76 -21.50
N LYS A 32 -2.53 -1.60 -22.26
CA LYS A 32 -3.40 -2.69 -22.74
C LYS A 32 -4.10 -3.52 -21.64
N ASN A 33 -4.16 -3.01 -20.41
CA ASN A 33 -4.91 -3.62 -19.33
C ASN A 33 -5.60 -2.52 -18.51
N THR A 34 -6.92 -2.55 -18.46
CA THR A 34 -7.71 -1.59 -17.70
C THR A 34 -7.70 -1.85 -16.20
N ASN A 35 -7.33 -3.08 -15.78
CA ASN A 35 -7.21 -3.39 -14.37
C ASN A 35 -5.91 -2.79 -13.79
N GLU A 36 -5.96 -2.39 -12.54
CA GLU A 36 -4.88 -1.73 -11.83
C GLU A 36 -4.42 -2.56 -10.63
N VAL A 37 -3.14 -2.46 -10.26
CA VAL A 37 -2.66 -2.97 -8.98
C VAL A 37 -2.66 -1.84 -7.97
N HIS A 38 -3.45 -1.97 -6.91
CA HIS A 38 -3.55 -1.01 -5.82
C HIS A 38 -2.74 -1.46 -4.63
N TYR A 39 -1.98 -0.54 -4.05
CA TYR A 39 -1.19 -0.76 -2.85
C TYR A 39 -1.84 -0.08 -1.66
N PHE A 40 -1.84 -0.78 -0.52
CA PHE A 40 -2.46 -0.32 0.72
C PHE A 40 -1.50 -0.48 1.89
N LEU A 41 -1.63 0.41 2.85
CA LEU A 41 -0.97 0.34 4.14
C LEU A 41 -2.00 -0.04 5.21
N ARG A 42 -1.78 -1.17 5.88
CA ARG A 42 -2.66 -1.64 6.95
C ARG A 42 -2.28 -1.02 8.28
N VAL A 43 -3.26 -0.38 8.92
CA VAL A 43 -3.12 0.26 10.23
C VAL A 43 -4.17 -0.25 11.21
N ASP A 44 -3.88 -0.13 12.49
CA ASP A 44 -4.85 -0.37 13.57
C ASP A 44 -5.77 0.86 13.80
N ASP A 45 -6.68 0.74 14.76
CA ASP A 45 -7.63 1.80 15.17
C ASP A 45 -6.96 3.05 15.76
N ARG A 46 -5.66 2.98 16.07
CA ARG A 46 -4.84 4.08 16.58
C ARG A 46 -3.88 4.65 15.53
N CYS A 47 -4.12 4.35 14.25
CA CYS A 47 -3.24 4.76 13.15
C CYS A 47 -1.80 4.27 13.30
N ARG A 48 -1.55 3.11 13.89
CA ARG A 48 -0.23 2.47 13.95
C ARG A 48 -0.17 1.34 12.94
N LEU A 49 1.02 1.04 12.45
CA LEU A 49 1.22 -0.08 11.54
C LEU A 49 0.78 -1.40 12.19
N ALA A 50 -0.07 -2.14 11.51
CA ALA A 50 -0.77 -3.30 12.06
C ALA A 50 0.11 -4.58 12.14
N SER A 51 1.29 -4.60 11.49
CA SER A 51 2.20 -5.75 11.45
C SER A 51 3.59 -5.35 10.95
N ASP A 52 4.53 -6.31 10.95
CA ASP A 52 5.88 -6.14 10.37
C ASP A 52 5.86 -6.14 8.83
N THR A 53 4.74 -6.52 8.22
CA THR A 53 4.51 -6.51 6.76
C THR A 53 3.20 -5.81 6.43
N PRO A 54 3.07 -4.50 6.74
CA PRO A 54 1.81 -3.78 6.67
C PRO A 54 1.40 -3.40 5.24
N VAL A 55 2.32 -3.46 4.26
CA VAL A 55 2.00 -3.11 2.86
C VAL A 55 1.51 -4.33 2.12
N SER A 56 0.36 -4.18 1.48
CA SER A 56 -0.28 -5.20 0.64
C SER A 56 -0.58 -4.66 -0.76
N ALA A 57 -0.73 -5.59 -1.73
CA ALA A 57 -1.07 -5.26 -3.10
C ALA A 57 -2.20 -6.18 -3.59
N VAL A 58 -3.17 -5.60 -4.29
CA VAL A 58 -4.32 -6.32 -4.85
C VAL A 58 -4.67 -5.80 -6.24
N TRP A 59 -5.28 -6.63 -7.06
CA TRP A 59 -5.93 -6.21 -8.30
C TRP A 59 -7.20 -5.43 -8.01
N LYS A 60 -7.39 -4.31 -8.69
CA LYS A 60 -8.67 -3.65 -8.89
C LYS A 60 -9.16 -3.98 -10.30
N LEU A 61 -10.23 -4.78 -10.38
CA LEU A 61 -10.71 -5.36 -11.63
C LEU A 61 -11.69 -4.41 -12.34
N LEU A 62 -11.22 -3.26 -12.79
CA LEU A 62 -12.02 -2.20 -13.42
C LEU A 62 -12.77 -2.68 -14.67
N ALA A 63 -12.25 -3.67 -15.40
CA ALA A 63 -12.93 -4.30 -16.53
C ALA A 63 -14.20 -5.08 -16.12
N VAL A 64 -14.36 -5.43 -14.84
CA VAL A 64 -15.51 -6.18 -14.32
C VAL A 64 -16.43 -5.26 -13.52
N SER A 65 -15.89 -4.54 -12.54
CA SER A 65 -16.61 -3.58 -11.70
C SER A 65 -15.61 -2.67 -10.98
N PRO A 66 -15.93 -1.36 -10.78
CA PRO A 66 -15.05 -0.42 -10.08
C PRO A 66 -14.68 -0.84 -8.66
N ASP A 67 -15.54 -1.60 -7.99
CA ASP A 67 -15.34 -1.99 -6.59
C ASP A 67 -14.77 -3.41 -6.42
N LYS A 68 -14.55 -4.13 -7.53
CA LYS A 68 -14.09 -5.51 -7.45
C LYS A 68 -12.58 -5.58 -7.24
N MET A 69 -12.19 -6.15 -6.10
CA MET A 69 -10.80 -6.47 -5.76
C MET A 69 -10.53 -7.97 -5.87
N ALA A 70 -9.28 -8.34 -6.18
CA ALA A 70 -8.80 -9.71 -6.21
C ALA A 70 -7.35 -9.78 -5.74
N SER A 71 -6.99 -10.89 -5.10
CA SER A 71 -5.59 -11.15 -4.73
C SER A 71 -4.71 -11.29 -5.96
N LEU A 72 -3.44 -10.91 -5.84
CA LEU A 72 -2.43 -11.20 -6.85
C LEU A 72 -2.18 -12.71 -6.95
N SER A 73 -2.14 -13.25 -8.15
CA SER A 73 -1.68 -14.62 -8.39
C SER A 73 -0.21 -14.78 -8.03
N VAL A 74 0.28 -16.01 -7.94
CA VAL A 74 1.70 -16.29 -7.69
C VAL A 74 2.62 -15.62 -8.74
N PHE A 75 2.20 -15.60 -10.01
CA PHE A 75 2.93 -14.94 -11.08
C PHE A 75 2.88 -13.41 -10.97
N ASP A 76 1.73 -12.85 -10.60
CA ASP A 76 1.60 -11.41 -10.37
C ASP A 76 2.45 -10.95 -9.19
N GLN A 77 2.58 -11.78 -8.14
CA GLN A 77 3.45 -11.52 -7.00
C GLN A 77 4.93 -11.40 -7.38
N LEU A 78 5.39 -12.04 -8.45
CA LEU A 78 6.77 -11.88 -8.94
C LEU A 78 7.01 -10.51 -9.59
N ALA A 79 5.96 -9.92 -10.16
CA ALA A 79 6.06 -8.61 -10.83
C ALA A 79 5.64 -7.45 -9.90
N TYR A 80 4.53 -7.60 -9.17
CA TYR A 80 3.90 -6.53 -8.40
C TYR A 80 3.99 -6.74 -6.88
N GLY A 81 4.52 -7.88 -6.43
CA GLY A 81 4.66 -8.17 -5.01
C GLY A 81 5.58 -7.17 -4.30
N VAL A 82 5.28 -6.94 -3.04
CA VAL A 82 6.11 -6.13 -2.15
C VAL A 82 7.29 -6.96 -1.66
N ALA A 83 8.46 -6.35 -1.60
CA ALA A 83 9.71 -6.96 -1.12
C ALA A 83 10.35 -6.07 -0.04
N GLN A 84 11.17 -6.71 0.80
CA GLN A 84 12.05 -6.03 1.77
C GLN A 84 11.33 -5.00 2.65
N GLN A 85 10.16 -5.35 3.19
CA GLN A 85 9.47 -4.47 4.13
C GLN A 85 10.28 -4.33 5.42
N HIS A 86 10.56 -3.09 5.81
CA HIS A 86 11.22 -2.75 7.06
C HIS A 86 10.43 -1.67 7.78
N VAL A 87 9.88 -2.03 8.94
CA VAL A 87 9.07 -1.15 9.79
C VAL A 87 9.97 -0.48 10.82
N ALA A 88 9.85 0.84 10.94
CA ALA A 88 10.47 1.62 11.99
C ALA A 88 9.49 2.71 12.45
N ASP A 89 9.12 2.69 13.72
CA ASP A 89 8.10 3.58 14.29
C ASP A 89 6.76 3.50 13.53
N ASN A 90 6.34 4.61 12.92
CA ASN A 90 5.10 4.70 12.15
C ASN A 90 5.35 4.83 10.63
N GLU A 91 6.46 4.28 10.18
CA GLU A 91 6.93 4.28 8.81
C GLU A 91 7.33 2.87 8.36
N VAL A 92 7.06 2.52 7.12
CA VAL A 92 7.56 1.30 6.49
C VAL A 92 8.32 1.67 5.22
N SER A 93 9.55 1.17 5.09
CA SER A 93 10.29 1.21 3.83
C SER A 93 10.23 -0.16 3.14
N PHE A 94 10.05 -0.14 1.83
CA PHE A 94 9.93 -1.35 1.02
C PHE A 94 10.38 -1.10 -0.43
N SER A 95 10.45 -2.14 -1.22
CA SER A 95 10.58 -2.09 -2.67
C SER A 95 9.55 -2.98 -3.34
N LEU A 96 9.40 -2.84 -4.64
CA LEU A 96 8.62 -3.78 -5.47
C LEU A 96 9.56 -4.82 -6.06
N LYS A 97 9.10 -6.07 -6.19
CA LYS A 97 9.96 -7.16 -6.73
C LYS A 97 10.50 -6.87 -8.12
N ALA A 98 9.73 -6.17 -8.98
CA ALA A 98 10.20 -5.77 -10.30
C ALA A 98 11.02 -4.46 -10.29
N LEU A 99 11.12 -3.74 -9.16
CA LEU A 99 11.83 -2.46 -9.01
C LEU A 99 12.60 -2.44 -7.69
N GLU A 100 13.41 -3.46 -7.42
CA GLU A 100 14.11 -3.63 -6.12
C GLU A 100 15.08 -2.48 -5.81
N GLN A 101 15.63 -1.85 -6.84
CA GLN A 101 16.54 -0.71 -6.70
C GLN A 101 15.82 0.59 -6.26
N LYS A 102 14.49 0.65 -6.39
CA LYS A 102 13.71 1.83 -6.02
C LYS A 102 13.09 1.64 -4.64
N ARG A 103 13.67 2.33 -3.65
CA ARG A 103 13.12 2.33 -2.29
C ARG A 103 11.89 3.24 -2.22
N ILE A 104 10.84 2.72 -1.65
CA ILE A 104 9.59 3.42 -1.38
C ILE A 104 9.40 3.46 0.13
N THR A 105 8.98 4.60 0.65
CA THR A 105 8.69 4.78 2.07
C THR A 105 7.24 5.20 2.22
N ALA A 106 6.46 4.50 3.04
CA ALA A 106 5.10 4.88 3.39
C ALA A 106 5.05 5.26 4.88
N ARG A 107 4.46 6.41 5.16
CA ARG A 107 4.28 6.93 6.52
C ARG A 107 2.81 7.20 6.78
N VAL A 108 2.34 6.82 7.96
CA VAL A 108 1.02 7.22 8.42
C VAL A 108 1.07 8.70 8.80
N THR A 109 0.14 9.47 8.23
CA THR A 109 -0.03 10.90 8.47
C THR A 109 -1.41 11.14 9.10
N GLY A 110 -1.48 12.14 9.96
CA GLY A 110 -2.72 12.50 10.66
C GLY A 110 -2.66 12.19 12.15
N PRO A 111 -3.32 13.00 12.95
CA PRO A 111 -3.34 12.81 14.40
C PRO A 111 -4.35 11.74 14.79
N PRO A 112 -4.01 10.87 15.75
CA PRO A 112 -4.93 9.84 16.28
C PRO A 112 -6.19 10.41 16.93
N GLN A 113 -6.32 11.73 17.09
CA GLN A 113 -7.36 12.39 17.88
C GLN A 113 -8.35 13.24 17.08
N SER A 114 -8.18 13.45 15.75
CA SER A 114 -9.00 14.43 15.03
C SER A 114 -9.31 14.10 13.57
N GLY A 115 -9.44 12.84 13.22
CA GLY A 115 -9.83 12.48 11.86
C GLY A 115 -9.47 11.06 11.44
N PRO A 116 -9.80 10.63 10.22
CA PRO A 116 -9.39 9.33 9.71
C PRO A 116 -7.86 9.29 9.55
N CYS A 117 -7.29 8.09 9.72
CA CYS A 117 -5.90 7.85 9.37
C CYS A 117 -5.69 8.11 7.88
N ALA A 118 -4.55 8.67 7.52
CA ALA A 118 -4.11 8.83 6.15
C ALA A 118 -2.68 8.29 6.01
N ALA A 119 -2.29 7.95 4.80
CA ALA A 119 -0.91 7.53 4.51
C ALA A 119 -0.35 8.33 3.34
N GLN A 120 0.96 8.55 3.35
CA GLN A 120 1.68 9.17 2.27
C GLN A 120 2.87 8.30 1.88
N THR A 121 3.03 8.11 0.58
CA THR A 121 4.13 7.33 0.00
C THR A 121 5.15 8.28 -0.62
N GLN A 122 6.43 8.07 -0.34
CA GLN A 122 7.52 8.84 -0.91
C GLN A 122 8.56 7.94 -1.55
N THR A 123 9.18 8.43 -2.61
CA THR A 123 10.33 7.80 -3.26
C THR A 123 11.20 8.88 -3.90
N ASP A 124 12.36 8.50 -4.40
CA ASP A 124 13.18 9.36 -5.23
C ASP A 124 12.70 9.29 -6.68
N ILE A 125 12.43 10.42 -7.31
CA ILE A 125 12.07 10.55 -8.73
C ILE A 125 13.02 11.57 -9.35
N GLN A 126 13.87 11.16 -10.27
CA GLN A 126 14.92 12.00 -10.88
C GLN A 126 15.86 12.69 -9.87
N GLY A 127 16.26 12.00 -8.80
CA GLY A 127 17.10 12.57 -7.75
C GLY A 127 16.39 13.54 -6.80
N GLN A 128 15.05 13.65 -6.91
CA GLN A 128 14.23 14.48 -6.03
C GLN A 128 13.31 13.63 -5.19
N ARG A 129 13.18 13.94 -3.92
CA ARG A 129 12.18 13.32 -3.06
C ARG A 129 10.77 13.76 -3.46
N ALA A 130 9.91 12.81 -3.75
CA ALA A 130 8.56 13.07 -4.22
C ALA A 130 7.52 12.15 -3.56
N VAL A 131 6.30 12.63 -3.45
CA VAL A 131 5.13 11.83 -3.13
C VAL A 131 4.83 10.96 -4.35
N LEU A 132 4.89 9.64 -4.18
CA LEU A 132 4.57 8.69 -5.24
C LEU A 132 3.06 8.60 -5.42
N GLU A 133 2.58 8.82 -6.65
CA GLU A 133 1.16 8.78 -6.98
C GLU A 133 0.80 7.53 -7.78
N ARG A 134 1.58 7.24 -8.83
CA ARG A 134 1.35 6.08 -9.69
C ARG A 134 2.61 5.66 -10.43
N ILE A 135 2.59 4.40 -10.86
CA ILE A 135 3.58 3.82 -11.75
C ILE A 135 2.85 3.33 -13.00
N TYR A 136 3.38 3.63 -14.18
CA TYR A 136 2.85 3.15 -15.44
C TYR A 136 3.84 2.22 -16.12
N VAL A 137 3.39 1.02 -16.49
CA VAL A 137 4.23 0.00 -17.13
C VAL A 137 3.81 -0.14 -18.59
N GLN A 138 4.67 0.25 -19.50
CA GLN A 138 4.51 0.01 -20.92
C GLN A 138 5.02 -1.36 -21.29
N THR A 139 4.14 -2.18 -21.87
CA THR A 139 4.48 -3.52 -22.33
C THR A 139 4.25 -3.68 -23.82
N GLU A 140 5.03 -4.55 -24.44
CA GLU A 140 4.82 -5.07 -25.78
C GLU A 140 4.32 -6.52 -25.68
N GLU A 141 3.30 -6.84 -26.47
CA GLU A 141 2.81 -8.22 -26.58
C GLU A 141 3.74 -9.00 -27.52
N GLY A 142 4.30 -10.07 -27.03
CA GLY A 142 5.17 -10.95 -27.80
C GLY A 142 5.59 -12.16 -26.97
N GLY A 143 5.27 -13.36 -27.43
CA GLY A 143 5.64 -14.61 -26.76
C GLY A 143 4.81 -14.94 -25.53
N LEU A 144 5.34 -15.84 -24.67
CA LEU A 144 4.68 -16.35 -23.47
C LEU A 144 4.60 -15.34 -22.32
N LYS A 145 5.38 -14.27 -22.36
CA LYS A 145 5.39 -13.21 -21.33
C LYS A 145 5.44 -11.85 -22.01
N PRO A 146 4.66 -10.86 -21.55
CA PRO A 146 4.78 -9.50 -22.02
C PRO A 146 6.19 -8.96 -21.76
N LYS A 147 6.79 -8.29 -22.74
CA LYS A 147 8.07 -7.60 -22.58
C LYS A 147 7.82 -6.20 -22.05
N VAL A 148 8.45 -5.83 -20.94
CA VAL A 148 8.43 -4.45 -20.45
C VAL A 148 9.34 -3.60 -21.35
N LEU A 149 8.78 -2.51 -21.90
CA LEU A 149 9.54 -1.55 -22.71
C LEU A 149 10.10 -0.43 -21.83
N TYR A 150 9.29 0.10 -20.94
CA TYR A 150 9.68 1.10 -19.94
C TYR A 150 8.68 1.16 -18.78
N VAL A 151 9.11 1.78 -17.70
CA VAL A 151 8.30 2.07 -16.54
C VAL A 151 8.39 3.57 -16.26
N ASP A 152 7.27 4.27 -16.25
CA ASP A 152 7.16 5.66 -15.83
C ASP A 152 6.70 5.73 -14.37
N VAL A 153 7.46 6.44 -13.54
CA VAL A 153 7.14 6.73 -12.15
C VAL A 153 6.70 8.18 -12.03
N PHE A 154 5.51 8.42 -11.50
CA PHE A 154 4.92 9.74 -11.39
C PHE A 154 4.70 10.12 -9.92
N GLY A 155 4.90 11.38 -9.62
CA GLY A 155 4.66 11.92 -8.30
C GLY A 155 4.72 13.44 -8.28
N THR A 156 4.62 13.96 -7.07
CA THR A 156 4.71 15.40 -6.81
C THR A 156 5.90 15.65 -5.86
N SER A 157 6.79 16.59 -6.20
CA SER A 157 7.93 16.92 -5.33
C SER A 157 7.48 17.34 -3.93
N VAL A 158 8.27 16.99 -2.91
CA VAL A 158 7.97 17.37 -1.52
C VAL A 158 8.44 18.79 -1.17
N ASP A 159 9.02 19.52 -2.13
CA ASP A 159 9.42 20.89 -1.94
C ASP A 159 8.21 21.85 -1.84
N ALA A 160 8.47 23.11 -1.48
CA ALA A 160 7.43 24.12 -1.29
C ALA A 160 6.59 24.42 -2.54
N ARG A 161 7.04 24.03 -3.73
CA ARG A 161 6.33 24.27 -4.99
C ARG A 161 5.36 23.16 -5.35
N ALA A 162 5.56 21.96 -4.79
CA ALA A 162 4.75 20.75 -5.07
C ALA A 162 4.57 20.51 -6.59
N THR A 163 5.68 20.50 -7.34
CA THR A 163 5.64 20.35 -8.80
C THR A 163 5.52 18.88 -9.21
N PRO A 164 4.75 18.57 -10.27
CA PRO A 164 4.72 17.21 -10.85
C PRO A 164 6.12 16.80 -11.32
N VAL A 165 6.50 15.56 -11.00
CA VAL A 165 7.77 14.95 -11.42
C VAL A 165 7.51 13.59 -12.04
N GLN A 166 8.33 13.21 -13.03
CA GLN A 166 8.23 11.94 -13.72
C GLN A 166 9.62 11.40 -14.02
N GLU A 167 9.82 10.11 -13.84
CA GLU A 167 11.05 9.41 -14.20
C GLU A 167 10.72 8.21 -15.08
N ARG A 168 11.45 8.06 -16.19
CA ARG A 168 11.37 6.88 -17.04
C ARG A 168 12.53 5.95 -16.78
N LEU A 169 12.19 4.70 -16.45
CA LEU A 169 13.12 3.61 -16.27
C LEU A 169 13.01 2.65 -17.45
N THR A 170 14.11 2.28 -18.06
CA THR A 170 14.19 1.26 -19.11
C THR A 170 14.86 0.02 -18.54
N PRO A 171 14.36 -1.21 -18.86
CA PRO A 171 14.98 -2.47 -18.45
C PRO A 171 16.39 -2.63 -18.94
#